data_5ab64ef86f0295782657fcf2ef52a2a6
#
_entry.id   5ab64ef86f0295782657fcf2ef52a2a6
#
_cell.length_a   1.000
_cell.length_b   1.000
_cell.length_c   1.000
_cell.angle_alpha   90.00
_cell.angle_beta   90.00
_cell.angle_gamma   90.00
#
_symmetry.space_group_name_H-M   'P 1'
#
loop_
_entity.id
_entity.type
_entity.pdbx_description
1 polymer ?
#
loop_
_entity_poly.entity_id
_entity_poly.type
_entity_poly.pdbx_seq_one_letter_code
_entity_poly.pdbx_strand_id
1 'polypeptide(L)'
;DQPVVNAWATPDAYIFVTRGILAFFNSEDELAAVLGHEIGHVVGEHSRSAVGKQRLGKVLGIVGAFATGSASTISLANAVTQTAIAGYGRKQELEADEFGAEVVLQTGYNPTALLDSIQMLRDHDNYQKAVNNRPTIYHGMLGSHPAHQKRLYELVRKSQHLAPEQLNEPLRDFHQMLSGLRFGDDDATGVVKDGVYYHGALRLRIAFPKDWDIRATASEVFAKNNQNSARLNVRKTALPSEAQTPEEYLTETLKRDDLLDGEAIQVGGYSGYVASIELTDDKKASRKIAVLYKDGGVYVFNGEVDKPGSPEQYEKIFLDMVSSTRAMTAEDMRLINKQQLHIVMANPGDTYAKLARTVPI
;
A
#
# COMPACT_ATOMS: atom_id res chain seq x y z
N ASP A 1 -9.50 3.92 4.87
CA ASP A 1 -8.92 3.30 6.07
C ASP A 1 -7.68 2.47 5.66
N GLN A 2 -6.48 3.07 5.72
CA GLN A 2 -5.24 2.42 5.34
C GLN A 2 -4.18 2.57 6.44
N PRO A 3 -3.37 1.52 6.70
CA PRO A 3 -2.33 1.54 7.73
C PRO A 3 -1.06 2.29 7.29
N VAL A 4 -0.95 2.64 6.02
CA VAL A 4 0.21 3.37 5.46
C VAL A 4 0.32 4.75 6.07
N VAL A 5 1.53 5.21 6.36
CA VAL A 5 1.81 6.58 6.82
C VAL A 5 1.81 7.50 5.61
N ASN A 6 0.66 8.10 5.26
CA ASN A 6 0.50 8.93 4.08
C ASN A 6 -0.67 9.94 4.19
N ALA A 7 -0.55 11.03 3.44
CA ALA A 7 -1.63 11.92 3.05
C ALA A 7 -1.43 12.29 1.58
N TRP A 8 -2.49 12.68 0.88
CA TRP A 8 -2.41 13.15 -0.51
C TRP A 8 -3.64 13.91 -0.93
N ALA A 9 -3.47 14.79 -1.92
CA ALA A 9 -4.55 15.49 -2.60
C ALA A 9 -4.83 14.91 -3.99
N THR A 10 -6.12 14.89 -4.39
CA THR A 10 -6.54 14.48 -5.74
C THR A 10 -6.72 15.68 -6.66
N PRO A 11 -6.76 15.48 -8.01
CA PRO A 11 -7.05 16.55 -8.95
C PRO A 11 -8.42 17.23 -8.76
N ASP A 12 -9.36 16.54 -8.13
CA ASP A 12 -10.71 17.04 -7.81
C ASP A 12 -10.79 17.69 -6.42
N ALA A 13 -9.63 18.04 -5.85
CA ALA A 13 -9.49 18.75 -4.58
C ALA A 13 -9.98 17.98 -3.34
N TYR A 14 -10.05 16.64 -3.39
CA TYR A 14 -10.21 15.83 -2.19
C TYR A 14 -8.85 15.61 -1.52
N ILE A 15 -8.80 15.78 -0.21
CA ILE A 15 -7.62 15.49 0.61
C ILE A 15 -7.89 14.22 1.41
N PHE A 16 -6.97 13.29 1.35
CA PHE A 16 -7.03 12.03 2.08
C PHE A 16 -5.88 11.98 3.10
N VAL A 17 -6.24 11.65 4.34
CA VAL A 17 -5.29 11.39 5.43
C VAL A 17 -5.49 9.95 5.84
N THR A 18 -4.44 9.16 5.83
CA THR A 18 -4.54 7.77 6.23
C THR A 18 -4.58 7.63 7.75
N ARG A 19 -5.19 6.57 8.22
CA ARG A 19 -5.15 6.18 9.62
C ARG A 19 -3.72 6.01 10.14
N GLY A 20 -2.83 5.49 9.27
CA GLY A 20 -1.44 5.26 9.62
C GLY A 20 -0.68 6.52 10.04
N ILE A 21 -0.85 7.65 9.32
CA ILE A 21 -0.15 8.88 9.67
C ILE A 21 -0.71 9.52 10.95
N LEU A 22 -2.03 9.40 11.19
CA LEU A 22 -2.67 9.94 12.39
C LEU A 22 -2.07 9.37 13.68
N ALA A 23 -1.64 8.11 13.67
CA ALA A 23 -1.04 7.45 14.82
C ALA A 23 0.35 8.01 15.21
N PHE A 24 0.96 8.81 14.35
CA PHE A 24 2.30 9.37 14.57
C PHE A 24 2.29 10.86 14.89
N PHE A 25 1.18 11.56 14.73
CA PHE A 25 1.11 12.96 15.08
C PHE A 25 1.15 13.18 16.60
N ASN A 26 1.99 14.11 17.02
CA ASN A 26 2.14 14.50 18.42
C ASN A 26 1.23 15.68 18.80
N SER A 27 0.66 16.36 17.81
CA SER A 27 -0.23 17.51 18.03
C SER A 27 -1.21 17.70 16.89
N GLU A 28 -2.25 18.47 17.15
CA GLU A 28 -3.19 18.94 16.14
C GLU A 28 -2.50 19.87 15.13
N ASP A 29 -1.50 20.64 15.57
CA ASP A 29 -0.71 21.49 14.68
C ASP A 29 0.02 20.69 13.58
N GLU A 30 0.52 19.49 13.91
CA GLU A 30 1.13 18.61 12.91
C GLU A 30 0.13 18.11 11.87
N LEU A 31 -1.08 17.77 12.30
CA LEU A 31 -2.17 17.42 11.39
C LEU A 31 -2.56 18.61 10.51
N ALA A 32 -2.73 19.80 11.12
CA ALA A 32 -3.05 21.03 10.40
C ALA A 32 -1.95 21.39 9.38
N ALA A 33 -0.69 21.22 9.74
CA ALA A 33 0.46 21.46 8.86
C ALA A 33 0.47 20.53 7.64
N VAL A 34 0.19 19.24 7.83
CA VAL A 34 0.08 18.28 6.72
C VAL A 34 -1.12 18.60 5.84
N LEU A 35 -2.27 18.93 6.42
CA LEU A 35 -3.45 19.35 5.65
C LEU A 35 -3.18 20.63 4.87
N GLY A 36 -2.50 21.61 5.46
CA GLY A 36 -2.11 22.85 4.79
C GLY A 36 -1.20 22.58 3.58
N HIS A 37 -0.24 21.67 3.73
CA HIS A 37 0.64 21.25 2.63
C HIS A 37 -0.16 20.61 1.48
N GLU A 38 -1.11 19.73 1.79
CA GLU A 38 -1.99 19.12 0.78
C GLU A 38 -2.91 20.15 0.10
N ILE A 39 -3.41 21.15 0.86
CA ILE A 39 -4.13 22.29 0.30
C ILE A 39 -3.24 23.07 -0.67
N GLY A 40 -1.96 23.25 -0.34
CA GLY A 40 -0.96 23.85 -1.23
C GLY A 40 -0.84 23.12 -2.58
N HIS A 41 -0.86 21.79 -2.57
CA HIS A 41 -0.89 20.99 -3.79
C HIS A 41 -2.17 21.15 -4.60
N VAL A 42 -3.31 21.31 -3.93
CA VAL A 42 -4.61 21.58 -4.60
C VAL A 42 -4.58 22.94 -5.27
N VAL A 43 -4.20 24.00 -4.54
CA VAL A 43 -4.17 25.39 -5.06
C VAL A 43 -3.16 25.56 -6.18
N GLY A 44 -1.97 24.93 -6.04
CA GLY A 44 -0.94 24.90 -7.08
C GLY A 44 -1.29 23.99 -8.28
N GLU A 45 -2.46 23.34 -8.29
CA GLU A 45 -2.90 22.38 -9.32
C GLU A 45 -1.85 21.28 -9.63
N HIS A 46 -1.02 20.92 -8.64
CA HIS A 46 0.11 20.01 -8.80
C HIS A 46 -0.32 18.62 -9.26
N SER A 47 -1.41 18.09 -8.68
CA SER A 47 -2.00 16.79 -9.05
C SER A 47 -2.53 16.77 -10.48
N ARG A 48 -3.12 17.86 -10.97
CA ARG A 48 -3.60 18.00 -12.36
C ARG A 48 -2.44 18.00 -13.34
N SER A 49 -1.35 18.72 -13.03
CA SER A 49 -0.17 18.77 -13.89
C SER A 49 0.53 17.41 -13.98
N ALA A 50 0.55 16.62 -12.91
CA ALA A 50 1.08 15.26 -12.89
C ALA A 50 0.25 14.31 -13.77
N VAL A 51 -1.10 14.37 -13.67
CA VAL A 51 -2.01 13.57 -14.52
C VAL A 51 -1.88 13.96 -15.99
N GLY A 52 -1.72 15.22 -16.31
CA GLY A 52 -1.50 15.71 -17.68
C GLY A 52 -0.24 15.11 -18.31
N LYS A 53 0.87 15.12 -17.58
CA LYS A 53 2.15 14.52 -18.03
C LYS A 53 2.04 13.00 -18.18
N GLN A 54 1.34 12.32 -17.27
CA GLN A 54 1.13 10.87 -17.36
C GLN A 54 0.17 10.49 -18.49
N ARG A 55 -0.88 11.27 -18.77
CA ARG A 55 -1.76 11.04 -19.90
C ARG A 55 -0.99 11.13 -21.23
N LEU A 56 -0.10 12.10 -21.37
CA LEU A 56 0.76 12.21 -22.55
C LEU A 56 1.70 11.00 -22.68
N GLY A 57 2.34 10.58 -21.57
CA GLY A 57 3.19 9.37 -21.55
C GLY A 57 2.41 8.07 -21.81
N LYS A 58 1.15 7.96 -21.30
CA LYS A 58 0.27 6.81 -21.57
C LYS A 58 -0.27 6.78 -22.99
N VAL A 59 -0.62 7.93 -23.57
CA VAL A 59 -1.02 8.00 -24.99
C VAL A 59 0.12 7.52 -25.88
N LEU A 60 1.35 7.93 -25.60
CA LEU A 60 2.53 7.45 -26.32
C LEU A 60 2.82 5.96 -26.06
N GLY A 61 2.59 5.47 -24.83
CA GLY A 61 2.73 4.07 -24.46
C GLY A 61 1.62 3.18 -25.00
N ILE A 62 0.37 3.67 -25.05
CA ILE A 62 -0.78 2.95 -25.64
C ILE A 62 -0.63 2.83 -27.15
N VAL A 63 -0.18 3.86 -27.83
CA VAL A 63 0.13 3.78 -29.27
C VAL A 63 1.22 2.73 -29.53
N GLY A 64 2.23 2.62 -28.67
CA GLY A 64 3.23 1.55 -28.73
C GLY A 64 2.66 0.16 -28.41
N ALA A 65 1.74 0.05 -27.43
CA ALA A 65 1.13 -1.23 -27.03
C ALA A 65 0.11 -1.76 -28.05
N PHE A 66 -0.65 -0.87 -28.71
CA PHE A 66 -1.51 -1.26 -29.84
C PHE A 66 -0.70 -1.76 -31.03
N ALA A 67 0.52 -1.26 -31.24
CA ALA A 67 1.41 -1.74 -32.28
C ALA A 67 2.03 -3.13 -31.95
N THR A 68 2.03 -3.54 -30.68
CA THR A 68 2.65 -4.80 -30.18
C THR A 68 1.67 -5.83 -29.63
N GLY A 69 0.35 -5.55 -29.62
CA GLY A 69 -0.69 -6.53 -29.25
C GLY A 69 -0.78 -6.90 -27.77
N SER A 70 -0.11 -6.18 -26.86
CA SER A 70 -0.08 -6.47 -25.41
C SER A 70 -1.02 -5.53 -24.65
N ALA A 71 -2.29 -5.90 -24.55
CA ALA A 71 -3.30 -5.18 -23.76
C ALA A 71 -3.43 -5.77 -22.35
N SER A 72 -2.58 -5.37 -21.41
CA SER A 72 -2.86 -5.57 -20.00
C SER A 72 -3.81 -4.47 -19.50
N THR A 73 -5.04 -4.85 -19.15
CA THR A 73 -6.07 -3.99 -18.54
C THR A 73 -5.61 -3.47 -17.19
N ILE A 74 -4.95 -2.33 -17.17
CA ILE A 74 -4.65 -1.60 -15.94
C ILE A 74 -5.94 -0.91 -15.52
N SER A 75 -6.54 -1.34 -14.41
CA SER A 75 -7.75 -0.73 -13.86
C SER A 75 -7.50 0.75 -13.52
N LEU A 76 -8.55 1.57 -13.67
CA LEU A 76 -8.49 3.02 -13.39
C LEU A 76 -8.09 3.33 -11.94
N ALA A 77 -8.41 2.42 -11.00
CA ALA A 77 -8.00 2.49 -9.60
C ALA A 77 -6.45 2.44 -9.44
N ASN A 78 -5.75 1.63 -10.25
CA ASN A 78 -4.29 1.60 -10.27
C ASN A 78 -3.68 2.90 -10.83
N ALA A 79 -4.40 3.62 -11.67
CA ALA A 79 -3.90 4.89 -12.22
C ALA A 79 -3.88 6.01 -11.17
N VAL A 80 -4.86 6.07 -10.27
CA VAL A 80 -4.89 7.05 -9.17
C VAL A 80 -3.80 6.75 -8.14
N THR A 81 -3.62 5.46 -7.81
CA THR A 81 -2.56 5.03 -6.88
C THR A 81 -1.15 5.29 -7.45
N GLN A 82 -0.95 5.07 -8.76
CA GLN A 82 0.34 5.36 -9.41
C GLN A 82 0.64 6.86 -9.53
N THR A 83 -0.37 7.72 -9.57
CA THR A 83 -0.16 9.18 -9.58
C THR A 83 0.37 9.66 -8.22
N ALA A 84 -0.13 9.10 -7.12
CA ALA A 84 0.40 9.31 -5.78
C ALA A 84 1.84 8.75 -5.60
N ILE A 85 2.25 7.78 -6.41
CA ILE A 85 3.58 7.14 -6.37
C ILE A 85 4.65 7.92 -7.15
N ALA A 86 4.25 8.72 -8.14
CA ALA A 86 5.21 9.43 -9.01
C ALA A 86 5.97 10.58 -8.34
N GLY A 87 5.54 11.02 -7.15
CA GLY A 87 6.12 12.13 -6.39
C GLY A 87 6.00 13.49 -7.09
N TYR A 88 5.92 14.53 -6.30
CA TYR A 88 5.94 15.90 -6.80
C TYR A 88 7.36 16.38 -7.05
N GLY A 89 7.50 17.31 -8.00
CA GLY A 89 8.80 17.92 -8.28
C GLY A 89 9.21 18.89 -7.15
N ARG A 90 10.53 19.05 -6.94
CA ARG A 90 11.09 19.90 -5.88
C ARG A 90 10.47 21.31 -5.81
N LYS A 91 10.16 21.90 -6.97
CA LYS A 91 9.54 23.25 -7.03
C LYS A 91 8.10 23.20 -6.48
N GLN A 92 7.34 22.18 -6.83
CA GLN A 92 5.96 21.99 -6.38
C GLN A 92 5.89 21.75 -4.87
N GLU A 93 6.85 20.99 -4.33
CA GLU A 93 6.97 20.80 -2.89
C GLU A 93 7.22 22.11 -2.13
N LEU A 94 8.15 22.94 -2.63
CA LEU A 94 8.44 24.25 -2.01
C LEU A 94 7.25 25.20 -2.10
N GLU A 95 6.50 25.17 -3.18
CA GLU A 95 5.29 25.96 -3.38
C GLU A 95 4.16 25.51 -2.45
N ALA A 96 3.98 24.19 -2.30
CA ALA A 96 3.02 23.60 -1.36
C ALA A 96 3.39 23.91 0.10
N ASP A 97 4.67 23.85 0.46
CA ASP A 97 5.16 24.20 1.79
C ASP A 97 4.90 25.68 2.13
N GLU A 98 5.15 26.57 1.17
CA GLU A 98 4.96 28.00 1.38
C GLU A 98 3.48 28.34 1.59
N PHE A 99 2.64 27.86 0.68
CA PHE A 99 1.19 28.06 0.78
C PHE A 99 0.60 27.41 2.03
N GLY A 100 1.03 26.16 2.32
CA GLY A 100 0.59 25.44 3.50
C GLY A 100 0.94 26.14 4.80
N ALA A 101 2.17 26.66 4.93
CA ALA A 101 2.58 27.42 6.10
C ALA A 101 1.76 28.72 6.28
N GLU A 102 1.39 29.39 5.20
CA GLU A 102 0.54 30.59 5.25
C GLU A 102 -0.89 30.25 5.71
N VAL A 103 -1.50 29.19 5.16
CA VAL A 103 -2.84 28.72 5.57
C VAL A 103 -2.86 28.33 7.04
N VAL A 104 -1.86 27.57 7.48
CA VAL A 104 -1.73 27.13 8.88
C VAL A 104 -1.63 28.35 9.82
N LEU A 105 -0.81 29.34 9.45
CA LEU A 105 -0.68 30.58 10.21
C LEU A 105 -2.00 31.36 10.29
N GLN A 106 -2.68 31.55 9.15
CA GLN A 106 -3.96 32.28 9.08
C GLN A 106 -5.07 31.63 9.87
N THR A 107 -5.02 30.30 10.05
CA THR A 107 -5.98 29.53 10.82
C THR A 107 -5.60 29.38 12.30
N GLY A 108 -4.51 30.02 12.74
CA GLY A 108 -4.08 30.07 14.14
C GLY A 108 -3.33 28.83 14.61
N TYR A 109 -2.88 27.97 13.69
CA TYR A 109 -2.01 26.84 14.00
C TYR A 109 -0.54 27.19 13.86
N ASN A 110 0.33 26.39 14.48
CA ASN A 110 1.76 26.61 14.46
C ASN A 110 2.38 26.19 13.11
N PRO A 111 2.88 27.12 12.29
CA PRO A 111 3.46 26.78 10.98
C PRO A 111 4.78 25.99 11.09
N THR A 112 5.46 26.00 12.25
CA THR A 112 6.69 25.20 12.45
C THR A 112 6.40 23.71 12.59
N ALA A 113 5.17 23.32 12.90
CA ALA A 113 4.75 21.91 13.03
C ALA A 113 4.93 21.10 11.74
N LEU A 114 5.03 21.76 10.58
CA LEU A 114 5.39 21.08 9.33
C LEU A 114 6.83 20.52 9.37
N LEU A 115 7.76 21.20 10.06
CA LEU A 115 9.12 20.68 10.28
C LEU A 115 9.10 19.42 11.14
N ASP A 116 8.31 19.44 12.22
CA ASP A 116 8.17 18.30 13.15
C ASP A 116 7.55 17.11 12.40
N SER A 117 6.54 17.35 11.57
CA SER A 117 5.92 16.33 10.71
C SER A 117 6.92 15.71 9.73
N ILE A 118 7.74 16.52 9.05
CA ILE A 118 8.78 16.02 8.13
C ILE A 118 9.85 15.21 8.89
N GLN A 119 10.25 15.66 10.08
CA GLN A 119 11.21 14.93 10.90
C GLN A 119 10.64 13.58 11.36
N MET A 120 9.41 13.57 11.86
CA MET A 120 8.69 12.34 12.24
C MET A 120 8.64 11.33 11.08
N LEU A 121 8.30 11.80 9.87
CA LEU A 121 8.25 10.95 8.68
C LEU A 121 9.62 10.37 8.33
N ARG A 122 10.71 11.15 8.47
CA ARG A 122 12.08 10.67 8.25
C ARG A 122 12.48 9.62 9.28
N ASP A 123 12.14 9.85 10.53
CA ASP A 123 12.46 8.92 11.61
C ASP A 123 11.69 7.60 11.44
N HIS A 124 10.42 7.68 11.03
CA HIS A 124 9.63 6.52 10.67
C HIS A 124 10.25 5.74 9.48
N ASP A 125 10.66 6.42 8.41
CA ASP A 125 11.32 5.79 7.25
C ASP A 125 12.65 5.12 7.66
N ASN A 126 13.46 5.78 8.47
CA ASN A 126 14.70 5.21 9.01
C ASN A 126 14.45 3.98 9.88
N TYR A 127 13.42 4.03 10.74
CA TYR A 127 13.02 2.89 11.55
C TYR A 127 12.58 1.70 10.68
N GLN A 128 11.75 1.93 9.67
CA GLN A 128 11.31 0.89 8.74
C GLN A 128 12.48 0.22 7.99
N LYS A 129 13.48 1.01 7.61
CA LYS A 129 14.71 0.49 7.00
C LYS A 129 15.52 -0.37 7.97
N ALA A 130 15.67 0.09 9.20
CA ALA A 130 16.50 -0.59 10.21
C ALA A 130 15.88 -1.90 10.71
N VAL A 131 14.55 -1.91 10.94
CA VAL A 131 13.86 -3.04 11.57
C VAL A 131 13.31 -4.05 10.56
N ASN A 132 12.75 -3.57 9.45
CA ASN A 132 12.06 -4.43 8.50
C ASN A 132 12.91 -4.80 7.28
N ASN A 133 14.17 -4.37 7.23
CA ASN A 133 15.06 -4.58 6.07
C ASN A 133 14.39 -4.24 4.72
N ARG A 134 13.43 -3.30 4.76
CA ARG A 134 12.67 -2.90 3.57
C ARG A 134 13.51 -1.96 2.72
N PRO A 135 13.60 -2.19 1.40
CA PRO A 135 14.30 -1.28 0.51
C PRO A 135 13.65 0.11 0.54
N THR A 136 14.42 1.13 0.20
CA THR A 136 14.15 2.57 0.21
C THR A 136 12.86 3.02 -0.52
N ILE A 137 12.11 2.11 -1.12
CA ILE A 137 10.87 2.39 -1.84
C ILE A 137 9.68 2.04 -0.93
N TYR A 138 9.60 2.71 0.21
CA TYR A 138 8.37 2.75 0.97
C TYR A 138 7.46 3.79 0.31
N HIS A 139 6.30 3.36 -0.16
CA HIS A 139 5.28 4.23 -0.76
C HIS A 139 4.49 5.00 0.32
N GLY A 140 5.21 5.61 1.26
CA GLY A 140 4.65 6.52 2.23
C GLY A 140 4.77 7.97 1.74
N MET A 141 4.41 8.91 2.60
CA MET A 141 4.42 10.35 2.29
C MET A 141 5.77 10.85 1.77
N LEU A 142 6.91 10.33 2.26
CA LEU A 142 8.23 10.70 1.72
C LEU A 142 8.49 10.18 0.30
N GLY A 143 7.77 9.17 -0.16
CA GLY A 143 7.85 8.69 -1.54
C GLY A 143 7.16 9.64 -2.52
N SER A 144 6.02 10.21 -2.13
CA SER A 144 5.27 11.21 -2.90
C SER A 144 5.76 12.63 -2.67
N HIS A 145 6.27 12.94 -1.46
CA HIS A 145 6.73 14.26 -1.00
C HIS A 145 8.16 14.20 -0.48
N PRO A 146 9.17 14.15 -1.35
CA PRO A 146 10.56 13.96 -0.93
C PRO A 146 11.07 15.08 0.00
N ALA A 147 11.61 14.68 1.16
CA ALA A 147 12.24 15.60 2.11
C ALA A 147 13.63 16.01 1.62
N HIS A 148 13.71 17.09 0.85
CA HIS A 148 14.98 17.64 0.44
C HIS A 148 15.54 18.60 1.50
N GLN A 149 16.86 18.65 1.67
CA GLN A 149 17.50 19.60 2.59
C GLN A 149 17.07 21.05 2.32
N LYS A 150 16.83 21.41 1.05
CA LYS A 150 16.36 22.73 0.68
C LYS A 150 14.96 23.04 1.22
N ARG A 151 14.03 22.06 1.26
CA ARG A 151 12.70 22.24 1.90
C ARG A 151 12.85 22.62 3.37
N LEU A 152 13.61 21.82 4.12
CA LEU A 152 13.86 22.09 5.53
C LEU A 152 14.50 23.46 5.76
N TYR A 153 15.49 23.81 4.96
CA TYR A 153 16.16 25.13 5.06
C TYR A 153 15.20 26.29 4.78
N GLU A 154 14.41 26.23 3.71
CA GLU A 154 13.46 27.28 3.35
C GLU A 154 12.33 27.40 4.37
N LEU A 155 11.81 26.27 4.88
CA LEU A 155 10.82 26.27 5.95
C LEU A 155 11.36 26.92 7.22
N VAL A 156 12.56 26.56 7.69
CA VAL A 156 13.19 27.19 8.86
C VAL A 156 13.37 28.68 8.62
N ARG A 157 13.89 29.09 7.46
CA ARG A 157 14.12 30.50 7.14
C ARG A 157 12.83 31.32 7.12
N LYS A 158 11.74 30.76 6.57
CA LYS A 158 10.45 31.44 6.45
C LYS A 158 9.68 31.42 7.76
N SER A 159 9.68 30.30 8.49
CA SER A 159 8.95 30.18 9.76
C SER A 159 9.47 31.11 10.86
N GLN A 160 10.75 31.50 10.82
CA GLN A 160 11.29 32.50 11.76
C GLN A 160 10.60 33.87 11.66
N HIS A 161 9.96 34.18 10.54
CA HIS A 161 9.21 35.41 10.31
C HIS A 161 7.68 35.24 10.46
N LEU A 162 7.23 33.99 10.61
CA LEU A 162 5.83 33.63 10.75
C LEU A 162 5.55 33.31 12.23
N ALA A 163 5.58 34.33 13.09
CA ALA A 163 5.09 34.20 14.46
C ALA A 163 3.60 34.53 14.48
N PRO A 164 2.69 33.60 14.78
CA PRO A 164 1.29 33.92 14.93
C PRO A 164 1.09 34.86 16.13
N GLU A 165 0.28 35.90 15.96
CA GLU A 165 -0.06 36.83 17.06
C GLU A 165 -0.79 36.10 18.20
N GLN A 166 -1.56 35.06 17.84
CA GLN A 166 -2.19 34.14 18.78
C GLN A 166 -2.24 32.76 18.16
N LEU A 167 -1.72 31.76 18.89
CA LEU A 167 -1.94 30.34 18.56
C LEU A 167 -3.28 29.89 19.10
N ASN A 168 -3.93 28.98 18.39
CA ASN A 168 -5.09 28.29 18.94
C ASN A 168 -4.69 27.57 20.23
N GLU A 169 -5.59 27.58 21.22
CA GLU A 169 -5.44 26.66 22.36
C GLU A 169 -5.42 25.24 21.83
N PRO A 170 -4.40 24.43 22.14
CA PRO A 170 -4.35 23.03 21.68
C PRO A 170 -5.61 22.30 22.11
N LEU A 171 -6.19 21.48 21.24
CA LEU A 171 -7.25 20.56 21.65
C LEU A 171 -6.65 19.64 22.74
N ARG A 172 -7.05 19.87 24.00
CA ARG A 172 -6.55 19.11 25.16
C ARG A 172 -6.71 17.61 25.00
N ASP A 173 -7.68 17.23 24.17
CA ASP A 173 -8.07 15.84 23.98
C ASP A 173 -7.61 15.26 22.61
N PHE A 174 -6.72 15.95 21.84
CA PHE A 174 -6.27 15.46 20.54
C PHE A 174 -5.81 14.00 20.61
N HIS A 175 -4.90 13.68 21.54
CA HIS A 175 -4.45 12.30 21.73
C HIS A 175 -5.57 11.36 22.18
N GLN A 176 -6.48 11.82 23.04
CA GLN A 176 -7.64 11.03 23.46
C GLN A 176 -8.59 10.72 22.29
N MET A 177 -8.73 11.63 21.33
CA MET A 177 -9.50 11.39 20.10
C MET A 177 -8.88 10.28 19.22
N LEU A 178 -7.57 10.06 19.33
CA LEU A 178 -6.85 8.98 18.65
C LEU A 178 -6.93 7.66 19.42
N SER A 179 -7.37 7.65 20.67
CA SER A 179 -7.48 6.43 21.49
C SER A 179 -8.47 5.46 20.86
N GLY A 180 -8.09 4.18 20.75
CA GLY A 180 -8.89 3.17 20.06
C GLY A 180 -8.70 3.16 18.53
N LEU A 181 -7.92 4.10 17.99
CA LEU A 181 -7.56 4.07 16.57
C LEU A 181 -6.85 2.75 16.26
N ARG A 182 -7.33 2.03 15.25
CA ARG A 182 -6.69 0.79 14.82
C ARG A 182 -5.27 1.07 14.35
N PHE A 183 -4.30 0.29 14.84
CA PHE A 183 -2.89 0.39 14.46
C PHE A 183 -2.45 -0.82 13.63
N GLY A 184 -1.57 -0.62 12.65
CA GLY A 184 -1.08 -1.71 11.80
C GLY A 184 -2.07 -2.15 10.72
N ASP A 185 -1.91 -3.36 10.24
CA ASP A 185 -2.67 -3.92 9.10
C ASP A 185 -4.17 -4.04 9.40
N ASP A 186 -4.98 -4.15 8.34
CA ASP A 186 -6.44 -4.18 8.42
C ASP A 186 -7.01 -5.52 7.94
N ASP A 187 -8.14 -5.93 8.54
CA ASP A 187 -8.90 -7.09 8.10
C ASP A 187 -9.36 -6.99 6.63
N ALA A 188 -9.56 -5.77 6.13
CA ALA A 188 -9.99 -5.52 4.75
C ALA A 188 -8.87 -5.74 3.72
N THR A 189 -7.61 -5.58 4.12
CA THR A 189 -6.43 -5.81 3.27
C THR A 189 -5.67 -7.07 3.65
N GLY A 190 -5.94 -7.60 4.84
CA GLY A 190 -5.21 -8.73 5.42
C GLY A 190 -3.85 -8.33 6.01
N VAL A 191 -3.21 -9.29 6.65
CA VAL A 191 -1.94 -9.15 7.36
C VAL A 191 -0.91 -10.09 6.77
N VAL A 192 0.32 -9.62 6.55
CA VAL A 192 1.46 -10.47 6.17
C VAL A 192 2.38 -10.64 7.36
N LYS A 193 2.56 -11.88 7.80
CA LYS A 193 3.46 -12.24 8.89
C LYS A 193 4.28 -13.48 8.52
N ASP A 194 5.59 -13.40 8.64
CA ASP A 194 6.54 -14.51 8.37
C ASP A 194 6.33 -15.20 7.00
N GLY A 195 6.07 -14.40 5.94
CA GLY A 195 5.82 -14.92 4.60
C GLY A 195 4.42 -15.51 4.40
N VAL A 196 3.52 -15.39 5.37
CA VAL A 196 2.16 -15.88 5.29
C VAL A 196 1.19 -14.70 5.26
N TYR A 197 0.30 -14.72 4.28
CA TYR A 197 -0.81 -13.79 4.19
C TYR A 197 -2.04 -14.36 4.90
N TYR A 198 -2.63 -13.57 5.78
CA TYR A 198 -3.84 -13.86 6.52
C TYR A 198 -4.90 -12.80 6.23
N HIS A 199 -6.09 -13.19 5.87
CA HIS A 199 -7.22 -12.27 5.66
C HIS A 199 -8.38 -12.63 6.60
N GLY A 200 -8.53 -11.87 7.69
CA GLY A 200 -9.48 -12.19 8.76
C GLY A 200 -10.94 -12.27 8.29
N ALA A 201 -11.42 -11.27 7.53
CA ALA A 201 -12.79 -11.24 7.04
C ALA A 201 -13.11 -12.38 6.04
N LEU A 202 -12.14 -12.82 5.23
CA LEU A 202 -12.29 -13.93 4.29
C LEU A 202 -11.91 -15.27 4.90
N ARG A 203 -11.41 -15.28 6.13
CA ARG A 203 -10.84 -16.46 6.79
C ARG A 203 -9.88 -17.24 5.90
N LEU A 204 -9.03 -16.52 5.18
CA LEU A 204 -8.12 -17.06 4.19
C LEU A 204 -6.67 -16.97 4.67
N ARG A 205 -5.92 -18.04 4.48
CA ARG A 205 -4.47 -18.10 4.70
C ARG A 205 -3.80 -18.60 3.43
N ILE A 206 -2.71 -17.88 3.01
CA ILE A 206 -1.87 -18.27 1.88
C ILE A 206 -0.41 -18.10 2.30
N ALA A 207 0.44 -19.12 2.10
CA ALA A 207 1.87 -18.99 2.35
C ALA A 207 2.59 -18.57 1.05
N PHE A 208 3.46 -17.61 1.16
CA PHE A 208 4.38 -17.16 0.11
C PHE A 208 5.82 -17.52 0.50
N PRO A 209 6.76 -17.49 -0.43
CA PRO A 209 8.18 -17.67 -0.10
C PRO A 209 8.63 -16.60 0.91
N LYS A 210 9.38 -16.99 1.95
CA LYS A 210 9.72 -16.13 3.08
C LYS A 210 10.49 -14.86 2.70
N ASP A 211 11.35 -14.94 1.69
CA ASP A 211 12.21 -13.82 1.27
C ASP A 211 11.60 -12.96 0.16
N TRP A 212 10.31 -13.12 -0.12
CA TRP A 212 9.63 -12.33 -1.12
C TRP A 212 8.99 -11.08 -0.52
N ASP A 213 8.99 -9.97 -1.27
CA ASP A 213 8.24 -8.75 -0.95
C ASP A 213 6.77 -9.00 -1.23
N ILE A 214 5.96 -9.08 -0.17
CA ILE A 214 4.51 -9.35 -0.25
C ILE A 214 3.76 -8.08 0.06
N ARG A 215 2.80 -7.72 -0.81
CA ARG A 215 1.93 -6.56 -0.65
C ARG A 215 0.49 -6.96 -0.88
N ALA A 216 -0.38 -6.52 0.01
CA ALA A 216 -1.81 -6.77 -0.08
C ALA A 216 -2.59 -5.48 -0.28
N THR A 217 -3.66 -5.57 -1.05
CA THR A 217 -4.72 -4.57 -1.20
C THR A 217 -6.06 -5.21 -0.83
N ALA A 218 -7.15 -4.47 -0.86
CA ALA A 218 -8.47 -5.03 -0.58
C ALA A 218 -8.93 -6.12 -1.57
N SER A 219 -8.36 -6.17 -2.79
CA SER A 219 -8.77 -7.10 -3.85
C SER A 219 -7.69 -8.05 -4.33
N GLU A 220 -6.42 -7.77 -4.03
CA GLU A 220 -5.27 -8.50 -4.59
C GLU A 220 -4.12 -8.60 -3.60
N VAL A 221 -3.37 -9.69 -3.72
CA VAL A 221 -2.08 -9.88 -3.05
C VAL A 221 -1.01 -10.08 -4.11
N PHE A 222 0.06 -9.31 -4.00
CA PHE A 222 1.21 -9.39 -4.89
C PHE A 222 2.43 -9.86 -4.10
N ALA A 223 3.23 -10.71 -4.71
CA ALA A 223 4.51 -11.09 -4.17
C ALA A 223 5.56 -11.13 -5.29
N LYS A 224 6.77 -10.71 -4.99
CA LYS A 224 7.90 -10.75 -5.92
C LYS A 224 9.18 -11.13 -5.19
N ASN A 225 10.06 -11.84 -5.88
CA ASN A 225 11.38 -12.16 -5.35
C ASN A 225 12.29 -10.91 -5.31
N ASN A 226 13.36 -10.98 -4.52
CA ASN A 226 14.32 -9.88 -4.35
C ASN A 226 15.01 -9.44 -5.65
N GLN A 227 15.12 -10.35 -6.63
CA GLN A 227 15.71 -10.07 -7.95
C GLN A 227 14.69 -9.46 -8.94
N ASN A 228 13.42 -9.35 -8.53
CA ASN A 228 12.30 -8.88 -9.36
C ASN A 228 12.11 -9.68 -10.67
N SER A 229 12.61 -10.92 -10.71
CA SER A 229 12.55 -11.83 -11.86
C SER A 229 11.38 -12.82 -11.79
N ALA A 230 10.72 -12.94 -10.65
CA ALA A 230 9.53 -13.77 -10.47
C ALA A 230 8.46 -13.03 -9.67
N ARG A 231 7.20 -13.21 -10.07
CA ARG A 231 6.03 -12.56 -9.47
C ARG A 231 4.91 -13.54 -9.28
N LEU A 232 4.21 -13.39 -8.17
CA LEU A 232 2.99 -14.11 -7.84
C LEU A 232 1.89 -13.08 -7.55
N ASN A 233 0.69 -13.36 -8.03
CA ASN A 233 -0.48 -12.52 -7.77
C ASN A 233 -1.67 -13.41 -7.41
N VAL A 234 -2.43 -12.99 -6.41
CA VAL A 234 -3.71 -13.62 -6.04
C VAL A 234 -4.79 -12.55 -6.04
N ARG A 235 -5.83 -12.76 -6.82
CA ARG A 235 -6.98 -11.85 -6.90
C ARG A 235 -8.28 -12.58 -6.56
N LYS A 236 -9.10 -11.95 -5.72
CA LYS A 236 -10.46 -12.41 -5.48
C LYS A 236 -11.42 -11.78 -6.50
N THR A 237 -12.31 -12.58 -7.06
CA THR A 237 -13.40 -12.16 -7.94
C THR A 237 -14.73 -12.77 -7.44
N ALA A 238 -15.85 -12.22 -7.89
CA ALA A 238 -17.16 -12.80 -7.63
C ALA A 238 -17.32 -14.13 -8.35
N LEU A 239 -18.19 -14.99 -7.83
CA LEU A 239 -18.64 -16.17 -8.57
C LEU A 239 -19.36 -15.74 -9.85
N PRO A 240 -19.21 -16.51 -10.94
CA PRO A 240 -19.99 -16.29 -12.15
C PRO A 240 -21.50 -16.45 -11.84
N SER A 241 -22.33 -15.77 -12.63
CA SER A 241 -23.80 -15.83 -12.49
C SER A 241 -24.36 -17.22 -12.82
N GLU A 242 -23.68 -17.96 -13.67
CA GLU A 242 -24.00 -19.33 -14.04
C GLU A 242 -23.02 -20.31 -13.36
N ALA A 243 -23.50 -21.50 -13.04
CA ALA A 243 -22.65 -22.52 -12.44
C ALA A 243 -21.60 -22.97 -13.45
N GLN A 244 -20.34 -22.74 -13.13
CA GLN A 244 -19.18 -23.12 -13.93
C GLN A 244 -18.21 -23.93 -13.07
N THR A 245 -17.54 -24.88 -13.68
CA THR A 245 -16.36 -25.53 -13.08
C THR A 245 -15.17 -24.55 -13.04
N PRO A 246 -14.15 -24.79 -12.22
CA PRO A 246 -12.93 -23.98 -12.23
C PRO A 246 -12.25 -23.92 -13.61
N GLU A 247 -12.33 -24.98 -14.42
CA GLU A 247 -11.81 -25.00 -15.81
C GLU A 247 -12.64 -24.11 -16.72
N GLU A 248 -13.97 -24.27 -16.72
CA GLU A 248 -14.88 -23.42 -17.51
C GLU A 248 -14.75 -21.94 -17.13
N TYR A 249 -14.49 -21.63 -15.88
CA TYR A 249 -14.22 -20.25 -15.46
C TYR A 249 -12.98 -19.67 -16.16
N LEU A 250 -11.90 -20.43 -16.29
CA LEU A 250 -10.70 -19.99 -17.01
C LEU A 250 -10.99 -19.79 -18.50
N THR A 251 -11.66 -20.74 -19.12
CA THR A 251 -11.89 -20.74 -20.59
C THR A 251 -13.01 -19.80 -21.01
N GLU A 252 -14.13 -19.80 -20.30
CA GLU A 252 -15.34 -19.05 -20.70
C GLU A 252 -15.41 -17.66 -20.08
N THR A 253 -15.08 -17.51 -18.78
CA THR A 253 -15.17 -16.22 -18.09
C THR A 253 -13.91 -15.39 -18.28
N LEU A 254 -12.73 -15.98 -18.09
CA LEU A 254 -11.45 -15.30 -18.27
C LEU A 254 -10.95 -15.31 -19.71
N LYS A 255 -11.66 -16.04 -20.62
CA LYS A 255 -11.36 -16.13 -22.06
C LYS A 255 -9.92 -16.59 -22.33
N ARG A 256 -9.47 -17.62 -21.58
CA ARG A 256 -8.15 -18.21 -21.72
C ARG A 256 -8.21 -19.37 -22.72
N ASP A 257 -7.69 -19.14 -23.93
CA ASP A 257 -7.56 -20.14 -25.00
C ASP A 257 -6.08 -20.61 -25.16
N ASP A 258 -5.18 -20.08 -24.30
CA ASP A 258 -3.74 -20.30 -24.29
C ASP A 258 -3.29 -21.21 -23.12
N LEU A 259 -4.20 -22.05 -22.59
CA LEU A 259 -3.90 -22.97 -21.50
C LEU A 259 -3.23 -24.25 -22.02
N LEU A 260 -2.19 -24.69 -21.28
CA LEU A 260 -1.45 -25.92 -21.51
C LEU A 260 -1.40 -26.75 -20.22
N ASP A 261 -1.38 -28.08 -20.35
CA ASP A 261 -1.17 -29.04 -19.25
C ASP A 261 -2.07 -28.78 -18.04
N GLY A 262 -3.35 -28.51 -18.30
CA GLY A 262 -4.31 -28.20 -17.26
C GLY A 262 -4.78 -29.43 -16.48
N GLU A 263 -4.92 -29.29 -15.15
CA GLU A 263 -5.39 -30.34 -14.26
C GLU A 263 -6.34 -29.81 -13.18
N ALA A 264 -7.33 -30.61 -12.83
CA ALA A 264 -8.22 -30.34 -11.69
C ALA A 264 -7.49 -30.61 -10.36
N ILE A 265 -7.62 -29.69 -9.40
CA ILE A 265 -6.97 -29.80 -8.09
C ILE A 265 -7.99 -29.67 -6.95
N GLN A 266 -7.60 -30.23 -5.79
CA GLN A 266 -8.30 -30.02 -4.53
C GLN A 266 -7.33 -29.45 -3.50
N VAL A 267 -7.63 -28.26 -2.98
CA VAL A 267 -6.74 -27.55 -2.07
C VAL A 267 -7.51 -27.06 -0.86
N GLY A 268 -7.15 -27.50 0.34
CA GLY A 268 -7.76 -27.05 1.58
C GLY A 268 -9.28 -27.26 1.65
N GLY A 269 -9.81 -28.22 0.91
CA GLY A 269 -11.25 -28.51 0.76
C GLY A 269 -11.93 -27.68 -0.34
N TYR A 270 -11.19 -26.90 -1.14
CA TYR A 270 -11.69 -26.09 -2.26
C TYR A 270 -11.40 -26.79 -3.59
N SER A 271 -12.38 -26.81 -4.49
CA SER A 271 -12.19 -27.28 -5.86
C SER A 271 -11.46 -26.20 -6.68
N GLY A 272 -10.56 -26.64 -7.55
CA GLY A 272 -9.77 -25.74 -8.37
C GLY A 272 -9.27 -26.39 -9.65
N TYR A 273 -8.59 -25.57 -10.44
CA TYR A 273 -7.91 -25.97 -11.67
C TYR A 273 -6.61 -25.20 -11.81
N VAL A 274 -5.56 -25.87 -12.28
CA VAL A 274 -4.25 -25.25 -12.53
C VAL A 274 -3.78 -25.58 -13.94
N ALA A 275 -3.16 -24.62 -14.61
CA ALA A 275 -2.62 -24.79 -15.96
C ALA A 275 -1.37 -23.94 -16.16
N SER A 276 -0.54 -24.33 -17.11
CA SER A 276 0.46 -23.47 -17.73
C SER A 276 -0.18 -22.54 -18.75
N ILE A 277 0.45 -21.40 -19.03
CA ILE A 277 0.03 -20.46 -20.05
C ILE A 277 1.06 -20.47 -21.18
N GLU A 278 0.62 -20.58 -22.41
CA GLU A 278 1.48 -20.50 -23.59
C GLU A 278 2.30 -19.19 -23.60
N LEU A 279 3.59 -19.31 -23.84
CA LEU A 279 4.50 -18.17 -23.82
C LEU A 279 4.55 -17.48 -25.18
N THR A 280 3.99 -16.27 -25.23
CA THR A 280 4.05 -15.38 -26.41
C THR A 280 5.10 -14.29 -26.28
N ASP A 281 5.75 -14.17 -25.10
CA ASP A 281 6.77 -13.18 -24.78
C ASP A 281 8.12 -13.91 -24.53
N ASP A 282 9.09 -13.66 -25.40
CA ASP A 282 10.43 -14.26 -25.32
C ASP A 282 11.23 -13.90 -24.07
N LYS A 283 10.78 -12.87 -23.32
CA LYS A 283 11.38 -12.48 -22.03
C LYS A 283 10.90 -13.34 -20.88
N LYS A 284 9.83 -14.11 -21.06
CA LYS A 284 9.28 -15.00 -20.02
C LYS A 284 9.91 -16.38 -20.10
N ALA A 285 10.16 -16.98 -18.94
CA ALA A 285 10.62 -18.35 -18.78
C ALA A 285 9.47 -19.31 -18.41
N SER A 286 8.47 -18.81 -17.66
CA SER A 286 7.28 -19.59 -17.29
C SER A 286 6.11 -18.66 -16.95
N ARG A 287 4.88 -19.11 -17.21
CA ARG A 287 3.64 -18.51 -16.74
C ARG A 287 2.68 -19.61 -16.33
N LYS A 288 2.07 -19.45 -15.14
CA LYS A 288 1.05 -20.37 -14.62
C LYS A 288 -0.17 -19.61 -14.10
N ILE A 289 -1.31 -20.27 -14.17
CA ILE A 289 -2.57 -19.79 -13.63
C ILE A 289 -3.24 -20.90 -12.83
N ALA A 290 -3.89 -20.54 -11.72
CA ALA A 290 -4.79 -21.43 -11.02
C ALA A 290 -6.04 -20.69 -10.57
N VAL A 291 -7.13 -21.43 -10.40
CA VAL A 291 -8.39 -20.94 -9.83
C VAL A 291 -8.77 -21.83 -8.67
N LEU A 292 -9.22 -21.23 -7.56
CA LEU A 292 -9.84 -21.94 -6.45
C LEU A 292 -11.22 -21.34 -6.16
N TYR A 293 -12.23 -22.18 -5.99
CA TYR A 293 -13.56 -21.80 -5.57
C TYR A 293 -13.68 -21.93 -4.05
N LYS A 294 -13.96 -20.81 -3.38
CA LYS A 294 -14.05 -20.75 -1.93
C LYS A 294 -15.17 -19.80 -1.49
N ASP A 295 -16.12 -20.32 -0.67
CA ASP A 295 -17.08 -19.52 0.11
C ASP A 295 -17.73 -18.35 -0.65
N GLY A 296 -18.28 -18.63 -1.83
CA GLY A 296 -18.97 -17.62 -2.64
C GLY A 296 -18.03 -16.67 -3.40
N GLY A 297 -16.76 -17.03 -3.61
CA GLY A 297 -15.81 -16.29 -4.41
C GLY A 297 -14.87 -17.17 -5.21
N VAL A 298 -14.26 -16.59 -6.23
CA VAL A 298 -13.21 -17.19 -7.04
C VAL A 298 -11.88 -16.51 -6.74
N TYR A 299 -10.87 -17.31 -6.43
CA TYR A 299 -9.50 -16.84 -6.24
C TYR A 299 -8.68 -17.25 -7.44
N VAL A 300 -8.17 -16.23 -8.16
CA VAL A 300 -7.34 -16.41 -9.35
C VAL A 300 -5.89 -16.15 -8.95
N PHE A 301 -5.06 -17.15 -9.15
CA PHE A 301 -3.61 -17.14 -8.88
C PHE A 301 -2.88 -17.03 -10.20
N ASN A 302 -1.94 -16.11 -10.29
CA ASN A 302 -1.05 -15.98 -11.43
C ASN A 302 0.39 -16.01 -10.98
N GLY A 303 1.23 -16.75 -11.71
CA GLY A 303 2.66 -16.79 -11.51
C GLY A 303 3.38 -16.53 -12.82
N GLU A 304 4.43 -15.73 -12.79
CA GLU A 304 5.29 -15.50 -13.96
C GLU A 304 6.75 -15.36 -13.56
N VAL A 305 7.63 -15.82 -14.45
CA VAL A 305 9.07 -15.78 -14.30
C VAL A 305 9.67 -15.16 -15.55
N ASP A 306 10.53 -14.15 -15.38
CA ASP A 306 11.30 -13.55 -16.44
C ASP A 306 12.60 -14.36 -16.70
N LYS A 307 13.12 -14.36 -17.91
CA LYS A 307 14.46 -14.91 -18.22
C LYS A 307 15.55 -13.96 -17.68
N PRO A 308 16.65 -14.48 -17.16
CA PRO A 308 17.05 -15.89 -17.06
C PRO A 308 16.62 -16.57 -15.74
N GLY A 309 15.35 -16.85 -15.56
CA GLY A 309 14.84 -17.58 -14.39
C GLY A 309 14.88 -19.11 -14.61
N SER A 310 14.76 -19.89 -13.50
CA SER A 310 14.58 -21.34 -13.55
C SER A 310 13.09 -21.67 -13.55
N PRO A 311 12.48 -22.09 -14.67
CA PRO A 311 11.06 -22.40 -14.75
C PRO A 311 10.61 -23.43 -13.69
N GLU A 312 11.31 -24.54 -13.57
CA GLU A 312 10.98 -25.66 -12.70
C GLU A 312 10.94 -25.27 -11.23
N GLN A 313 11.91 -24.48 -10.77
CA GLN A 313 11.95 -23.98 -9.40
C GLN A 313 10.75 -23.09 -9.09
N TYR A 314 10.40 -22.20 -9.99
CA TYR A 314 9.32 -21.24 -9.77
C TYR A 314 7.93 -21.86 -9.99
N GLU A 315 7.81 -22.85 -10.85
CA GLU A 315 6.59 -23.65 -10.97
C GLU A 315 6.27 -24.38 -9.67
N LYS A 316 7.29 -24.99 -9.06
CA LYS A 316 7.15 -25.60 -7.75
C LYS A 316 6.71 -24.57 -6.70
N ILE A 317 7.33 -23.38 -6.66
CA ILE A 317 6.96 -22.29 -5.75
C ILE A 317 5.50 -21.87 -5.97
N PHE A 318 5.05 -21.76 -7.22
CA PHE A 318 3.68 -21.43 -7.55
C PHE A 318 2.70 -22.50 -7.03
N LEU A 319 2.98 -23.77 -7.28
CA LEU A 319 2.14 -24.89 -6.82
C LEU A 319 2.14 -24.99 -5.29
N ASP A 320 3.28 -24.79 -4.63
CA ASP A 320 3.38 -24.77 -3.17
C ASP A 320 2.52 -23.63 -2.57
N MET A 321 2.52 -22.44 -3.18
CA MET A 321 1.67 -21.32 -2.77
C MET A 321 0.18 -21.66 -2.93
N VAL A 322 -0.24 -22.15 -4.09
CA VAL A 322 -1.63 -22.55 -4.34
C VAL A 322 -2.05 -23.60 -3.32
N SER A 323 -1.23 -24.65 -3.15
CA SER A 323 -1.49 -25.77 -2.23
C SER A 323 -1.52 -25.36 -0.75
N SER A 324 -0.85 -24.27 -0.39
CA SER A 324 -0.85 -23.73 0.98
C SER A 324 -2.14 -23.03 1.37
N THR A 325 -3.02 -22.78 0.39
CA THR A 325 -4.27 -22.04 0.58
C THR A 325 -5.26 -22.86 1.39
N ARG A 326 -5.72 -22.30 2.50
CA ARG A 326 -6.70 -22.93 3.39
C ARG A 326 -7.51 -21.92 4.18
N ALA A 327 -8.55 -22.40 4.84
CA ALA A 327 -9.24 -21.62 5.86
C ALA A 327 -8.31 -21.35 7.06
N MET A 328 -8.49 -20.19 7.69
CA MET A 328 -7.79 -19.85 8.92
C MET A 328 -8.32 -20.67 10.09
N THR A 329 -7.40 -21.12 10.93
CA THR A 329 -7.71 -21.74 12.23
C THR A 329 -7.93 -20.68 13.31
N ALA A 330 -8.37 -21.11 14.50
CA ALA A 330 -8.48 -20.24 15.66
C ALA A 330 -7.10 -19.68 16.09
N GLU A 331 -6.02 -20.44 15.87
CA GLU A 331 -4.65 -20.00 16.12
C GLU A 331 -4.22 -18.91 15.13
N ASP A 332 -4.48 -19.10 13.82
CA ASP A 332 -4.23 -18.08 12.80
C ASP A 332 -4.97 -16.77 13.13
N MET A 333 -6.23 -16.87 13.60
CA MET A 333 -7.00 -15.69 14.00
C MET A 333 -6.38 -14.91 15.18
N ARG A 334 -5.70 -15.60 16.10
CA ARG A 334 -4.96 -14.93 17.20
C ARG A 334 -3.72 -14.19 16.71
N LEU A 335 -3.08 -14.70 15.65
CA LEU A 335 -1.88 -14.07 15.07
C LEU A 335 -2.15 -12.71 14.43
N ILE A 336 -3.40 -12.45 14.03
CA ILE A 336 -3.84 -11.20 13.38
C ILE A 336 -4.67 -10.31 14.32
N ASN A 337 -4.44 -10.43 15.64
CA ASN A 337 -5.12 -9.59 16.62
C ASN A 337 -5.01 -8.11 16.25
N LYS A 338 -6.15 -7.43 16.32
CA LYS A 338 -6.26 -6.00 16.03
C LYS A 338 -5.51 -5.21 17.09
N GLN A 339 -4.41 -4.58 16.70
CA GLN A 339 -3.75 -3.61 17.54
C GLN A 339 -4.52 -2.29 17.51
N GLN A 340 -4.61 -1.62 18.63
CA GLN A 340 -5.22 -0.30 18.77
C GLN A 340 -4.26 0.63 19.49
N LEU A 341 -4.31 1.90 19.11
CA LEU A 341 -3.59 2.94 19.81
C LEU A 341 -4.24 3.12 21.20
N HIS A 342 -3.43 3.01 22.23
CA HIS A 342 -3.86 3.22 23.60
C HIS A 342 -3.10 4.40 24.19
N ILE A 343 -3.81 5.47 24.54
CA ILE A 343 -3.24 6.68 25.09
C ILE A 343 -3.18 6.53 26.61
N VAL A 344 -1.99 6.67 27.17
CA VAL A 344 -1.75 6.62 28.61
C VAL A 344 -1.07 7.90 29.08
N MET A 345 -1.46 8.36 30.26
CA MET A 345 -0.78 9.47 30.92
C MET A 345 0.44 8.94 31.65
N ALA A 346 1.63 9.44 31.30
CA ALA A 346 2.86 9.11 32.00
C ALA A 346 2.91 9.86 33.34
N ASN A 347 3.29 9.14 34.40
CA ASN A 347 3.52 9.72 35.72
C ASN A 347 4.99 10.13 35.90
N PRO A 348 5.30 11.06 36.79
CA PRO A 348 6.68 11.35 37.17
C PRO A 348 7.45 10.08 37.54
N GLY A 349 8.57 9.82 36.87
CA GLY A 349 9.39 8.61 37.07
C GLY A 349 9.02 7.42 36.19
N ASP A 350 8.04 7.54 35.30
CA ASP A 350 7.83 6.54 34.29
C ASP A 350 8.94 6.61 33.23
N THR A 351 9.30 5.43 32.72
CA THR A 351 10.26 5.29 31.59
C THR A 351 9.58 4.51 30.47
N TYR A 352 10.06 4.67 29.26
CA TYR A 352 9.58 3.88 28.10
C TYR A 352 9.65 2.37 28.40
N ALA A 353 10.72 1.88 29.03
CA ALA A 353 10.87 0.47 29.37
C ALA A 353 9.82 0.00 30.39
N LYS A 354 9.39 0.88 31.32
CA LYS A 354 8.35 0.56 32.31
C LYS A 354 6.98 0.53 31.62
N LEU A 355 6.68 1.55 30.82
CA LEU A 355 5.41 1.63 30.10
C LEU A 355 5.26 0.48 29.08
N ALA A 356 6.31 0.15 28.33
CA ALA A 356 6.30 -0.95 27.39
C ALA A 356 5.97 -2.32 28.00
N ARG A 357 6.27 -2.53 29.28
CA ARG A 357 5.91 -3.77 30.00
C ARG A 357 4.43 -3.87 30.36
N THR A 358 3.70 -2.76 30.32
CA THR A 358 2.27 -2.72 30.63
C THR A 358 1.39 -2.85 29.40
N VAL A 359 1.99 -2.77 28.21
CA VAL A 359 1.30 -2.94 26.94
C VAL A 359 1.45 -4.40 26.51
N PRO A 360 0.35 -5.15 26.36
CA PRO A 360 0.42 -6.49 25.78
C PRO A 360 0.79 -6.36 24.31
N ILE A 361 2.01 -6.76 23.95
CA ILE A 361 2.49 -6.88 22.58
C ILE A 361 2.16 -8.27 22.06
#